data_82f101a94905bffd67ec14cd18508130
#
_entry.id   82f101a94905bffd67ec14cd18508130
#
_cell.length_a   1.000
_cell.length_b   1.000
_cell.length_c   1.000
_cell.angle_alpha   90.00
_cell.angle_beta   90.00
_cell.angle_gamma   90.00
#
_symmetry.space_group_name_H-M   'P 1'
#
loop_
_entity.id
_entity.type
_entity.pdbx_description
1 polymer ?
#
loop_
_entity_poly.entity_id
_entity_poly.type
_entity_poly.pdbx_seq_one_letter_code
_entity_poly.pdbx_strand_id
1 'polypeptide(L)'
;MDVKIEESWKKRLADEFEKDYFKQLTDFVKQEYRQGTVYPSGPYMFNAFEHCPFDKVKVVILGQDPYHEPGQAHGLCFSVQDGVPFPPSLINIFKEIQDDLGHPVPTTGNLIRWADQGVLLLNATLTVRAHQAGSHQNRGWETFTDAVIHRLAAERSHIVYILWGSYAQRKGAFIDSSRNLVLKSAHPSPLSAYRGFFGNKHFSKANDYLIATGQTPIEW
;
A
#
# COMPACT_ATOMS: atom_id res chain seq x y z
N MET A 1 -13.86 -18.02 -9.50
CA MET A 1 -14.19 -16.64 -9.94
C MET A 1 -13.03 -16.05 -10.72
N ASP A 2 -13.31 -15.44 -11.85
CA ASP A 2 -12.27 -14.81 -12.67
C ASP A 2 -12.05 -13.35 -12.22
N VAL A 3 -11.00 -13.13 -11.45
CA VAL A 3 -10.62 -11.80 -10.95
C VAL A 3 -9.54 -11.24 -11.85
N LYS A 4 -9.71 -10.00 -12.32
CA LYS A 4 -8.74 -9.32 -13.19
C LYS A 4 -7.65 -8.67 -12.34
N ILE A 5 -6.70 -9.48 -11.95
CA ILE A 5 -5.52 -9.07 -11.17
C ILE A 5 -4.27 -9.62 -11.87
N GLU A 6 -3.11 -8.99 -11.61
CA GLU A 6 -1.84 -9.41 -12.21
C GLU A 6 -1.58 -10.90 -11.97
N GLU A 7 -1.06 -11.58 -12.98
CA GLU A 7 -1.03 -13.05 -13.06
C GLU A 7 -0.28 -13.73 -11.91
N SER A 8 0.85 -13.20 -11.47
CA SER A 8 1.63 -13.81 -10.39
C SER A 8 0.89 -13.78 -9.05
N TRP A 9 0.12 -12.71 -8.80
CA TRP A 9 -0.77 -12.59 -7.66
C TRP A 9 -2.00 -13.47 -7.81
N LYS A 10 -2.58 -13.52 -9.00
CA LYS A 10 -3.76 -14.34 -9.29
C LYS A 10 -3.54 -15.80 -8.95
N LYS A 11 -2.38 -16.34 -9.33
CA LYS A 11 -2.01 -17.72 -9.03
C LYS A 11 -1.95 -18.00 -7.53
N ARG A 12 -1.37 -17.08 -6.76
CA ARG A 12 -1.17 -17.26 -5.32
C ARG A 12 -2.41 -17.01 -4.50
N LEU A 13 -3.37 -16.26 -5.04
CA LEU A 13 -4.62 -15.89 -4.37
C LEU A 13 -5.83 -16.65 -4.90
N ALA A 14 -5.62 -17.63 -5.79
CA ALA A 14 -6.72 -18.31 -6.48
C ALA A 14 -7.73 -18.95 -5.52
N ASP A 15 -7.26 -19.56 -4.43
CA ASP A 15 -8.11 -20.14 -3.39
C ASP A 15 -8.89 -19.10 -2.61
N GLU A 16 -8.31 -17.91 -2.43
CA GLU A 16 -8.95 -16.80 -1.72
C GLU A 16 -10.19 -16.30 -2.47
N PHE A 17 -10.12 -16.28 -3.80
CA PHE A 17 -11.23 -15.82 -4.66
C PHE A 17 -12.45 -16.76 -4.63
N GLU A 18 -12.29 -17.99 -4.15
CA GLU A 18 -13.38 -18.95 -4.05
C GLU A 18 -14.08 -18.95 -2.69
N LYS A 19 -13.58 -18.19 -1.72
CA LYS A 19 -14.15 -18.08 -0.38
C LYS A 19 -15.42 -17.24 -0.36
N ASP A 20 -16.33 -17.57 0.54
CA ASP A 20 -17.62 -16.88 0.65
C ASP A 20 -17.48 -15.39 0.94
N TYR A 21 -16.54 -15.00 1.82
CA TYR A 21 -16.35 -13.58 2.10
C TYR A 21 -15.97 -12.80 0.86
N PHE A 22 -15.16 -13.40 -0.03
CA PHE A 22 -14.71 -12.71 -1.25
C PHE A 22 -15.87 -12.55 -2.25
N LYS A 23 -16.75 -13.55 -2.35
CA LYS A 23 -17.97 -13.44 -3.16
C LYS A 23 -18.88 -12.34 -2.67
N GLN A 24 -19.09 -12.26 -1.34
CA GLN A 24 -19.87 -11.20 -0.70
C GLN A 24 -19.23 -9.82 -0.91
N LEU A 25 -17.91 -9.73 -0.76
CA LEU A 25 -17.16 -8.50 -1.03
C LEU A 25 -17.35 -8.05 -2.48
N THR A 26 -17.21 -8.97 -3.43
CA THR A 26 -17.36 -8.68 -4.85
C THR A 26 -18.76 -8.14 -5.16
N ASP A 27 -19.79 -8.79 -4.62
CA ASP A 27 -21.18 -8.34 -4.82
C ASP A 27 -21.40 -6.94 -4.23
N PHE A 28 -20.88 -6.70 -3.03
CA PHE A 28 -20.96 -5.39 -2.39
C PHE A 28 -20.27 -4.31 -3.23
N VAL A 29 -19.04 -4.55 -3.66
CA VAL A 29 -18.26 -3.57 -4.44
C VAL A 29 -18.95 -3.28 -5.77
N LYS A 30 -19.40 -4.31 -6.50
CA LYS A 30 -20.14 -4.11 -7.76
C LYS A 30 -21.39 -3.27 -7.57
N GLN A 31 -22.14 -3.51 -6.51
CA GLN A 31 -23.34 -2.74 -6.20
C GLN A 31 -23.01 -1.29 -5.87
N GLU A 32 -21.93 -1.05 -5.12
CA GLU A 32 -21.49 0.31 -4.79
C GLU A 32 -21.12 1.12 -6.04
N TYR A 33 -20.41 0.50 -6.99
CA TYR A 33 -20.10 1.16 -8.26
C TYR A 33 -21.34 1.46 -9.12
N ARG A 34 -22.37 0.62 -9.02
CA ARG A 34 -23.64 0.84 -9.73
C ARG A 34 -24.49 1.95 -9.12
N GLN A 35 -24.44 2.11 -7.81
CA GLN A 35 -25.31 3.03 -7.06
C GLN A 35 -24.74 4.42 -6.89
N GLY A 36 -23.42 4.60 -7.06
CA GLY A 36 -22.81 5.90 -6.81
C GLY A 36 -21.35 5.94 -7.23
N THR A 37 -20.66 6.99 -6.80
CA THR A 37 -19.25 7.19 -7.10
C THR A 37 -18.38 6.49 -6.06
N VAL A 38 -17.48 5.64 -6.54
CA VAL A 38 -16.51 4.89 -5.73
C VAL A 38 -15.10 5.17 -6.25
N TYR A 39 -14.15 5.33 -5.35
CA TYR A 39 -12.74 5.53 -5.69
C TYR A 39 -11.89 4.35 -5.20
N PRO A 40 -10.81 4.03 -5.93
CA PRO A 40 -10.47 4.50 -7.27
C PRO A 40 -11.46 3.98 -8.30
N SER A 41 -11.38 4.48 -9.55
CA SER A 41 -12.15 3.90 -10.65
C SER A 41 -11.79 2.42 -10.82
N GLY A 42 -12.73 1.61 -11.31
CA GLY A 42 -12.59 0.16 -11.39
C GLY A 42 -11.26 -0.35 -11.98
N PRO A 43 -10.77 0.21 -13.10
CA PRO A 43 -9.49 -0.21 -13.69
C PRO A 43 -8.28 -0.05 -12.78
N TYR A 44 -8.34 0.82 -11.78
CA TYR A 44 -7.24 1.08 -10.85
C TYR A 44 -7.34 0.33 -9.52
N MET A 45 -8.40 -0.44 -9.29
CA MET A 45 -8.65 -1.11 -8.01
C MET A 45 -7.47 -1.98 -7.55
N PHE A 46 -6.86 -2.73 -8.47
CA PHE A 46 -5.73 -3.61 -8.19
C PHE A 46 -4.39 -3.06 -8.70
N ASN A 47 -4.28 -1.75 -8.84
CA ASN A 47 -3.12 -1.12 -9.47
C ASN A 47 -1.82 -1.36 -8.70
N ALA A 48 -1.88 -1.52 -7.37
CA ALA A 48 -0.72 -1.87 -6.56
C ALA A 48 -0.11 -3.22 -6.98
N PHE A 49 -0.95 -4.18 -7.32
CA PHE A 49 -0.52 -5.51 -7.79
C PHE A 49 -0.03 -5.48 -9.23
N GLU A 50 -0.70 -4.69 -10.07
CA GLU A 50 -0.35 -4.56 -11.48
C GLU A 50 1.06 -4.03 -11.68
N HIS A 51 1.45 -3.02 -10.88
CA HIS A 51 2.77 -2.41 -10.95
C HIS A 51 3.83 -3.12 -10.13
N CYS A 52 3.45 -4.02 -9.22
CA CYS A 52 4.38 -4.73 -8.36
C CYS A 52 4.03 -6.22 -8.30
N PRO A 53 4.45 -7.03 -9.29
CA PRO A 53 4.23 -8.47 -9.27
C PRO A 53 4.82 -9.13 -8.03
N PHE A 54 4.27 -10.28 -7.64
CA PHE A 54 4.62 -11.01 -6.42
C PHE A 54 6.13 -11.22 -6.27
N ASP A 55 6.79 -11.66 -7.34
CA ASP A 55 8.23 -11.97 -7.32
C ASP A 55 9.12 -10.71 -7.36
N LYS A 56 8.54 -9.55 -7.61
CA LYS A 56 9.26 -8.28 -7.68
C LYS A 56 9.20 -7.47 -6.38
N VAL A 57 8.38 -7.87 -5.43
CA VAL A 57 8.22 -7.12 -4.17
C VAL A 57 9.53 -7.10 -3.40
N LYS A 58 10.01 -5.91 -3.06
CA LYS A 58 11.17 -5.65 -2.19
C LYS A 58 10.78 -4.94 -0.92
N VAL A 59 9.80 -4.04 -1.01
CA VAL A 59 9.31 -3.21 0.08
C VAL A 59 7.80 -3.26 0.08
N VAL A 60 7.19 -3.33 1.25
CA VAL A 60 5.74 -3.20 1.44
C VAL A 60 5.48 -1.99 2.31
N ILE A 61 4.61 -1.10 1.84
CA ILE A 61 4.09 0.01 2.65
C ILE A 61 2.59 -0.21 2.80
N LEU A 62 2.10 -0.25 4.04
CA LEU A 62 0.68 -0.47 4.32
C LEU A 62 -0.02 0.85 4.60
N GLY A 63 -1.02 1.17 3.79
CA GLY A 63 -1.97 2.24 4.06
C GLY A 63 -3.28 1.69 4.60
N GLN A 64 -4.25 2.57 4.82
CA GLN A 64 -5.55 2.17 5.37
C GLN A 64 -6.64 2.22 4.30
N ASP A 65 -7.09 3.42 3.92
CA ASP A 65 -8.16 3.63 2.95
C ASP A 65 -7.63 4.38 1.73
N PRO A 66 -8.25 4.21 0.54
CA PRO A 66 -8.00 5.11 -0.57
C PRO A 66 -8.45 6.54 -0.25
N TYR A 67 -7.86 7.52 -0.90
CA TYR A 67 -8.40 8.89 -0.86
C TYR A 67 -9.82 8.92 -1.41
N HIS A 68 -10.70 9.71 -0.79
CA HIS A 68 -12.13 9.73 -1.12
C HIS A 68 -12.58 10.97 -1.91
N GLU A 69 -11.64 11.81 -2.35
CA GLU A 69 -11.97 12.98 -3.16
C GLU A 69 -11.65 12.75 -4.65
N PRO A 70 -12.31 13.47 -5.57
CA PRO A 70 -12.12 13.27 -7.01
C PRO A 70 -10.67 13.40 -7.46
N GLY A 71 -10.24 12.51 -8.35
CA GLY A 71 -8.95 12.60 -9.03
C GLY A 71 -7.75 12.15 -8.21
N GLN A 72 -7.90 11.83 -6.93
CA GLN A 72 -6.76 11.48 -6.05
C GLN A 72 -6.35 10.02 -6.18
N ALA A 73 -7.21 9.09 -5.77
CA ALA A 73 -6.89 7.68 -5.66
C ALA A 73 -6.70 7.00 -7.02
N HIS A 74 -5.67 6.17 -7.15
CA HIS A 74 -5.46 5.34 -8.32
C HIS A 74 -4.90 3.95 -7.96
N GLY A 75 -5.22 3.45 -6.77
CA GLY A 75 -4.94 2.09 -6.36
C GLY A 75 -3.60 1.84 -5.68
N LEU A 76 -2.83 2.89 -5.36
CA LEU A 76 -1.58 2.81 -4.61
C LEU A 76 -1.70 3.67 -3.35
N CYS A 77 -1.38 3.11 -2.18
CA CYS A 77 -1.50 3.87 -0.94
C CYS A 77 -0.60 5.11 -0.94
N PHE A 78 -1.09 6.19 -0.36
CA PHE A 78 -0.47 7.52 -0.28
C PHE A 78 -0.30 8.24 -1.62
N SER A 79 -0.36 7.55 -2.75
CA SER A 79 -0.14 8.09 -4.08
C SER A 79 -1.36 8.86 -4.58
N VAL A 80 -1.11 9.93 -5.33
CA VAL A 80 -2.15 10.66 -6.08
C VAL A 80 -1.80 10.67 -7.56
N GLN A 81 -2.82 10.87 -8.39
CA GLN A 81 -2.63 11.02 -9.84
C GLN A 81 -1.84 12.28 -10.18
N ASP A 82 -1.22 12.31 -11.36
CA ASP A 82 -0.47 13.47 -11.81
C ASP A 82 -1.34 14.73 -11.83
N GLY A 83 -0.73 15.86 -11.46
CA GLY A 83 -1.41 17.16 -11.44
C GLY A 83 -2.30 17.40 -10.21
N VAL A 84 -2.40 16.45 -9.29
CA VAL A 84 -3.19 16.58 -8.06
C VAL A 84 -2.31 17.13 -6.94
N PRO A 85 -2.80 18.10 -6.15
CA PRO A 85 -2.07 18.59 -4.98
C PRO A 85 -1.77 17.46 -3.99
N PHE A 86 -0.60 17.53 -3.35
CA PHE A 86 -0.18 16.50 -2.40
C PHE A 86 -1.06 16.52 -1.14
N PRO A 87 -1.67 15.39 -0.76
CA PRO A 87 -2.33 15.28 0.52
C PRO A 87 -1.34 15.47 1.69
N PRO A 88 -1.81 15.85 2.88
CA PRO A 88 -0.94 16.18 4.01
C PRO A 88 0.04 15.07 4.41
N SER A 89 -0.39 13.81 4.43
CA SER A 89 0.51 12.70 4.74
C SER A 89 1.62 12.54 3.71
N LEU A 90 1.30 12.73 2.42
CA LEU A 90 2.28 12.64 1.33
C LEU A 90 3.30 13.78 1.40
N ILE A 91 2.86 14.99 1.74
CA ILE A 91 3.78 16.12 2.00
C ILE A 91 4.82 15.72 3.06
N ASN A 92 4.38 15.11 4.15
CA ASN A 92 5.24 14.69 5.25
C ASN A 92 6.17 13.55 4.84
N ILE A 93 5.70 12.61 4.02
CA ILE A 93 6.53 11.55 3.46
C ILE A 93 7.67 12.16 2.64
N PHE A 94 7.38 13.08 1.73
CA PHE A 94 8.40 13.73 0.92
C PHE A 94 9.36 14.58 1.75
N LYS A 95 8.88 15.22 2.81
CA LYS A 95 9.75 15.95 3.74
C LYS A 95 10.73 15.01 4.41
N GLU A 96 10.29 13.86 4.90
CA GLU A 96 11.17 12.88 5.52
C GLU A 96 12.19 12.33 4.52
N ILE A 97 11.80 12.06 3.28
CA ILE A 97 12.73 11.62 2.23
C ILE A 97 13.80 12.69 1.99
N GLN A 98 13.42 13.97 1.94
CA GLN A 98 14.36 15.08 1.76
C GLN A 98 15.34 15.16 2.94
N ASP A 99 14.85 15.05 4.17
CA ASP A 99 15.68 15.11 5.36
C ASP A 99 16.58 13.86 5.50
N ASP A 100 16.09 12.69 5.12
CA ASP A 100 16.83 11.42 5.22
C ASP A 100 17.87 11.25 4.11
N LEU A 101 17.49 11.51 2.87
CA LEU A 101 18.30 11.20 1.69
C LEU A 101 18.84 12.41 0.94
N GLY A 102 18.38 13.62 1.27
CA GLY A 102 18.75 14.83 0.55
C GLY A 102 18.10 14.99 -0.82
N HIS A 103 17.11 14.16 -1.15
CA HIS A 103 16.40 14.25 -2.42
C HIS A 103 15.41 15.43 -2.40
N PRO A 104 15.35 16.24 -3.46
CA PRO A 104 14.37 17.33 -3.52
C PRO A 104 12.95 16.76 -3.58
N VAL A 105 11.99 17.53 -3.08
CA VAL A 105 10.57 17.18 -3.18
C VAL A 105 10.19 17.08 -4.66
N PRO A 106 9.57 15.97 -5.10
CA PRO A 106 9.22 15.81 -6.51
C PRO A 106 8.08 16.74 -6.91
N THR A 107 7.91 16.94 -8.22
CA THR A 107 6.83 17.76 -8.79
C THR A 107 5.51 17.01 -8.89
N THR A 108 5.51 15.70 -8.78
CA THR A 108 4.32 14.86 -8.83
C THR A 108 4.19 13.97 -7.59
N GLY A 109 2.97 13.75 -7.13
CA GLY A 109 2.65 12.80 -6.06
C GLY A 109 2.33 11.40 -6.55
N ASN A 110 2.55 11.12 -7.83
CA ASN A 110 2.32 9.79 -8.40
C ASN A 110 3.49 8.87 -8.04
N LEU A 111 3.21 7.83 -7.24
CA LEU A 111 4.21 6.90 -6.73
C LEU A 111 4.33 5.60 -7.56
N ILE A 112 3.79 5.58 -8.77
CA ILE A 112 3.96 4.42 -9.67
C ILE A 112 5.45 4.12 -9.86
N ARG A 113 6.31 5.13 -9.92
CA ARG A 113 7.75 4.93 -10.03
C ARG A 113 8.35 4.11 -8.89
N TRP A 114 7.79 4.19 -7.69
CA TRP A 114 8.20 3.32 -6.58
C TRP A 114 7.70 1.88 -6.80
N ALA A 115 6.44 1.74 -7.19
CA ALA A 115 5.82 0.43 -7.43
C ALA A 115 6.59 -0.34 -8.50
N ASP A 116 6.96 0.32 -9.58
CA ASP A 116 7.71 -0.29 -10.69
C ASP A 116 9.13 -0.74 -10.27
N GLN A 117 9.63 -0.26 -9.14
CA GLN A 117 10.90 -0.70 -8.56
C GLN A 117 10.77 -1.82 -7.52
N GLY A 118 9.57 -2.25 -7.21
CA GLY A 118 9.32 -3.31 -6.25
C GLY A 118 8.71 -2.87 -4.91
N VAL A 119 8.11 -1.68 -4.86
CA VAL A 119 7.38 -1.22 -3.67
C VAL A 119 5.91 -1.57 -3.82
N LEU A 120 5.40 -2.46 -2.98
CA LEU A 120 3.97 -2.77 -2.91
C LEU A 120 3.28 -1.73 -2.02
N LEU A 121 2.57 -0.81 -2.65
CA LEU A 121 1.84 0.27 -1.97
C LEU A 121 0.39 -0.17 -1.72
N LEU A 122 0.16 -0.88 -0.62
CA LEU A 122 -1.09 -1.60 -0.37
C LEU A 122 -1.94 -0.92 0.70
N ASN A 123 -3.15 -0.48 0.34
CA ASN A 123 -4.16 -0.11 1.31
C ASN A 123 -4.84 -1.35 1.90
N ALA A 124 -5.29 -1.27 3.15
CA ALA A 124 -6.04 -2.35 3.79
C ALA A 124 -7.42 -2.54 3.13
N THR A 125 -8.09 -1.44 2.74
CA THR A 125 -9.30 -1.45 1.92
C THR A 125 -8.97 -0.87 0.54
N LEU A 126 -9.46 -1.50 -0.52
CA LEU A 126 -9.07 -1.11 -1.88
C LEU A 126 -10.09 -0.22 -2.58
N THR A 127 -11.22 0.03 -1.95
CA THR A 127 -12.25 0.94 -2.46
C THR A 127 -12.82 1.80 -1.34
N VAL A 128 -13.44 2.92 -1.71
CA VAL A 128 -14.09 3.83 -0.78
C VAL A 128 -15.21 4.57 -1.53
N ARG A 129 -16.31 4.86 -0.82
CA ARG A 129 -17.38 5.71 -1.38
C ARG A 129 -16.91 7.15 -1.40
N ALA A 130 -17.24 7.88 -2.48
CA ALA A 130 -16.88 9.28 -2.63
C ALA A 130 -17.29 10.10 -1.39
N HIS A 131 -16.38 10.93 -0.90
CA HIS A 131 -16.56 11.85 0.24
C HIS A 131 -16.80 11.16 1.59
N GLN A 132 -16.66 9.82 1.68
CA GLN A 132 -16.99 9.06 2.89
C GLN A 132 -15.84 8.16 3.31
N ALA A 133 -14.87 8.74 4.03
CA ALA A 133 -13.72 7.98 4.56
C ALA A 133 -14.20 6.76 5.36
N GLY A 134 -13.55 5.61 5.17
CA GLY A 134 -13.86 4.39 5.90
C GLY A 134 -15.16 3.72 5.51
N SER A 135 -15.86 4.17 4.48
CA SER A 135 -17.19 3.67 4.11
C SER A 135 -17.21 2.20 3.68
N HIS A 136 -16.08 1.67 3.21
CA HIS A 136 -15.98 0.27 2.78
C HIS A 136 -15.23 -0.61 3.78
N GLN A 137 -14.99 -0.12 5.00
CA GLN A 137 -14.40 -0.93 6.07
C GLN A 137 -15.35 -2.05 6.51
N ASN A 138 -14.76 -3.16 6.97
CA ASN A 138 -15.50 -4.33 7.49
C ASN A 138 -16.44 -4.98 6.47
N ARG A 139 -16.09 -4.92 5.18
CA ARG A 139 -16.84 -5.56 4.09
C ARG A 139 -16.10 -6.71 3.43
N GLY A 140 -14.87 -7.00 3.90
CA GLY A 140 -14.06 -8.11 3.41
C GLY A 140 -12.71 -7.73 2.82
N TRP A 141 -12.48 -6.45 2.46
CA TRP A 141 -11.18 -6.03 1.94
C TRP A 141 -10.03 -6.35 2.90
N GLU A 142 -10.23 -6.11 4.19
CA GLU A 142 -9.18 -6.33 5.20
C GLU A 142 -8.77 -7.80 5.27
N THR A 143 -9.72 -8.73 5.16
CA THR A 143 -9.45 -10.16 5.09
C THR A 143 -8.64 -10.51 3.84
N PHE A 144 -9.00 -9.92 2.70
CA PHE A 144 -8.29 -10.13 1.45
C PHE A 144 -6.85 -9.61 1.52
N THR A 145 -6.66 -8.38 1.98
CA THR A 145 -5.32 -7.79 2.08
C THR A 145 -4.47 -8.45 3.16
N ASP A 146 -5.07 -8.97 4.24
CA ASP A 146 -4.38 -9.84 5.18
C ASP A 146 -3.85 -11.10 4.48
N ALA A 147 -4.67 -11.74 3.65
CA ALA A 147 -4.24 -12.91 2.87
C ALA A 147 -3.08 -12.59 1.93
N VAL A 148 -3.10 -11.41 1.29
CA VAL A 148 -2.00 -10.94 0.44
C VAL A 148 -0.69 -10.89 1.21
N ILE A 149 -0.69 -10.26 2.38
CA ILE A 149 0.51 -10.09 3.20
C ILE A 149 0.98 -11.44 3.76
N HIS A 150 0.05 -12.30 4.20
CA HIS A 150 0.37 -13.64 4.69
C HIS A 150 1.03 -14.51 3.61
N ARG A 151 0.53 -14.47 2.38
CA ARG A 151 1.14 -15.21 1.26
C ARG A 151 2.55 -14.71 0.97
N LEU A 152 2.72 -13.39 0.94
CA LEU A 152 4.03 -12.79 0.71
C LEU A 152 5.02 -13.18 1.81
N ALA A 153 4.62 -13.07 3.07
CA ALA A 153 5.48 -13.39 4.21
C ALA A 153 5.82 -14.89 4.30
N ALA A 154 4.89 -15.75 3.87
CA ALA A 154 5.11 -17.20 3.89
C ALA A 154 6.05 -17.68 2.80
N GLU A 155 5.99 -17.08 1.60
CA GLU A 155 6.73 -17.56 0.41
C GLU A 155 7.97 -16.74 0.08
N ARG A 156 8.11 -15.53 0.63
CA ARG A 156 9.22 -14.63 0.33
C ARG A 156 9.94 -14.23 1.62
N SER A 157 11.21 -13.89 1.49
CA SER A 157 12.05 -13.35 2.58
C SER A 157 12.86 -12.17 2.09
N HIS A 158 13.56 -11.50 3.02
CA HIS A 158 14.37 -10.30 2.73
C HIS A 158 13.55 -9.17 2.12
N ILE A 159 12.32 -9.01 2.63
CA ILE A 159 11.44 -7.90 2.28
C ILE A 159 11.47 -6.88 3.42
N VAL A 160 11.39 -5.59 3.07
CA VAL A 160 11.23 -4.50 4.03
C VAL A 160 9.75 -4.21 4.18
N TYR A 161 9.21 -4.35 5.40
CA TYR A 161 7.83 -3.98 5.71
C TYR A 161 7.86 -2.67 6.48
N ILE A 162 7.24 -1.64 5.93
CA ILE A 162 7.14 -0.31 6.52
C ILE A 162 5.74 -0.12 7.10
N LEU A 163 5.65 -0.04 8.41
CA LEU A 163 4.39 -0.04 9.16
C LEU A 163 4.25 1.27 9.94
N TRP A 164 3.57 2.23 9.34
CA TRP A 164 3.33 3.55 9.92
C TRP A 164 1.99 3.58 10.66
N GLY A 165 2.05 3.82 11.97
CA GLY A 165 0.89 3.89 12.84
C GLY A 165 0.44 2.54 13.38
N SER A 166 -0.40 2.58 14.41
CA SER A 166 -0.82 1.38 15.12
C SER A 166 -1.64 0.40 14.28
N TYR A 167 -2.45 0.92 13.36
CA TYR A 167 -3.28 0.08 12.49
C TYR A 167 -2.40 -0.82 11.60
N ALA A 168 -1.43 -0.22 10.89
CA ALA A 168 -0.49 -0.97 10.05
C ALA A 168 0.36 -1.94 10.88
N GLN A 169 0.80 -1.53 12.07
CA GLN A 169 1.59 -2.36 12.95
C GLN A 169 0.82 -3.59 13.44
N ARG A 170 -0.45 -3.44 13.76
CA ARG A 170 -1.30 -4.59 14.12
C ARG A 170 -1.49 -5.54 12.94
N LYS A 171 -1.73 -5.00 11.75
CA LYS A 171 -1.91 -5.79 10.53
C LYS A 171 -0.66 -6.60 10.18
N GLY A 172 0.51 -6.04 10.41
CA GLY A 172 1.81 -6.68 10.14
C GLY A 172 2.45 -7.38 11.35
N ALA A 173 1.74 -7.55 12.47
CA ALA A 173 2.32 -8.05 13.71
C ALA A 173 2.88 -9.49 13.60
N PHE A 174 2.39 -10.29 12.68
CA PHE A 174 2.82 -11.69 12.47
C PHE A 174 4.12 -11.81 11.65
N ILE A 175 4.62 -10.73 11.04
CA ILE A 175 5.77 -10.79 10.13
C ILE A 175 7.03 -11.18 10.90
N ASP A 176 7.74 -12.18 10.39
CA ASP A 176 8.96 -12.71 11.00
C ASP A 176 10.15 -11.77 10.73
N SER A 177 10.58 -11.05 11.75
CA SER A 177 11.70 -10.10 11.68
C SER A 177 13.07 -10.79 11.59
N SER A 178 13.15 -12.11 11.78
CA SER A 178 14.41 -12.85 11.54
C SER A 178 14.67 -13.06 10.04
N ARG A 179 13.64 -12.98 9.22
CA ARG A 179 13.70 -13.20 7.77
C ARG A 179 13.49 -11.93 6.95
N ASN A 180 13.05 -10.85 7.59
CA ASN A 180 12.66 -9.61 6.95
C ASN A 180 13.08 -8.43 7.83
N LEU A 181 13.08 -7.23 7.25
CA LEU A 181 13.20 -6.00 8.02
C LEU A 181 11.80 -5.41 8.26
N VAL A 182 11.43 -5.20 9.51
CA VAL A 182 10.17 -4.55 9.88
C VAL A 182 10.48 -3.20 10.50
N LEU A 183 10.07 -2.12 9.82
CA LEU A 183 10.27 -0.74 10.26
C LEU A 183 8.96 -0.17 10.76
N LYS A 184 8.95 0.36 11.97
CA LYS A 184 7.75 0.88 12.64
C LYS A 184 8.00 2.32 13.10
N SER A 185 7.02 3.17 12.92
CA SER A 185 7.00 4.53 13.47
C SER A 185 5.57 5.04 13.56
N ALA A 186 5.41 6.26 14.10
CA ALA A 186 4.15 6.99 14.00
C ALA A 186 3.76 7.20 12.53
N HIS A 187 2.47 7.42 12.28
CA HIS A 187 1.91 7.68 10.95
C HIS A 187 2.36 9.05 10.43
N PRO A 188 2.53 9.23 9.10
CA PRO A 188 2.91 10.52 8.51
C PRO A 188 1.82 11.60 8.55
N SER A 189 0.60 11.29 9.00
CA SER A 189 -0.46 12.28 9.19
C SER A 189 0.04 13.45 10.05
N PRO A 190 -0.37 14.71 9.74
CA PRO A 190 -0.06 15.86 10.60
C PRO A 190 -0.44 15.66 12.08
N LEU A 191 -1.42 14.79 12.36
CA LEU A 191 -1.85 14.48 13.73
C LEU A 191 -0.82 13.70 14.53
N SER A 192 0.15 13.03 13.88
CA SER A 192 1.08 12.13 14.54
C SER A 192 2.54 12.24 14.04
N ALA A 193 2.79 12.94 12.95
CA ALA A 193 4.11 12.97 12.30
C ALA A 193 5.23 13.43 13.24
N TYR A 194 4.95 14.39 14.12
CA TYR A 194 5.93 14.89 15.08
C TYR A 194 6.16 13.97 16.29
N ARG A 195 5.42 12.87 16.37
CA ARG A 195 5.53 11.86 17.44
C ARG A 195 6.40 10.67 17.06
N GLY A 196 7.27 10.83 16.04
CA GLY A 196 8.21 9.80 15.67
C GLY A 196 8.24 9.41 14.19
N PHE A 197 7.38 9.97 13.34
CA PHE A 197 7.51 9.77 11.89
C PHE A 197 8.71 10.57 11.37
N PHE A 198 8.76 11.87 11.62
CA PHE A 198 9.91 12.67 11.22
C PHE A 198 11.17 12.21 11.98
N GLY A 199 12.22 11.94 11.21
CA GLY A 199 13.47 11.41 11.74
C GLY A 199 13.51 9.88 11.81
N ASN A 200 12.48 9.16 11.31
CA ASN A 200 12.49 7.71 11.32
C ASN A 200 13.54 7.10 10.37
N LYS A 201 13.93 7.82 9.31
CA LYS A 201 14.94 7.40 8.33
C LYS A 201 14.62 6.06 7.68
N HIS A 202 13.34 5.76 7.50
CA HIS A 202 12.90 4.47 6.95
C HIS A 202 13.38 4.25 5.52
N PHE A 203 13.58 5.31 4.75
CA PHE A 203 13.98 5.22 3.35
C PHE A 203 15.44 4.80 3.19
N SER A 204 16.35 5.39 3.95
CA SER A 204 17.75 4.96 3.98
C SER A 204 17.90 3.59 4.64
N LYS A 205 17.17 3.32 5.73
CA LYS A 205 17.20 2.02 6.40
C LYS A 205 16.72 0.90 5.48
N ALA A 206 15.65 1.13 4.71
CA ALA A 206 15.18 0.17 3.72
C ALA A 206 16.25 -0.12 2.67
N ASN A 207 16.87 0.91 2.12
CA ASN A 207 17.91 0.76 1.11
C ASN A 207 19.15 0.05 1.64
N ASP A 208 19.59 0.37 2.87
CA ASP A 208 20.72 -0.32 3.49
C ASP A 208 20.46 -1.83 3.62
N TYR A 209 19.25 -2.20 4.02
CA TYR A 209 18.87 -3.62 4.11
C TYR A 209 18.80 -4.28 2.74
N LEU A 210 18.23 -3.62 1.73
CA LEU A 210 18.19 -4.17 0.37
C LEU A 210 19.59 -4.43 -0.16
N ILE A 211 20.49 -3.47 -0.01
CA ILE A 211 21.89 -3.62 -0.43
C ILE A 211 22.55 -4.78 0.32
N ALA A 212 22.38 -4.84 1.63
CA ALA A 212 22.97 -5.89 2.48
C ALA A 212 22.47 -7.29 2.10
N THR A 213 21.28 -7.41 1.54
CA THR A 213 20.70 -8.68 1.08
C THR A 213 20.83 -8.91 -0.43
N GLY A 214 21.67 -8.14 -1.11
CA GLY A 214 21.99 -8.32 -2.53
C GLY A 214 20.92 -7.80 -3.49
N GLN A 215 20.08 -6.89 -3.04
CA GLN A 215 19.01 -6.30 -3.84
C GLN A 215 19.34 -4.86 -4.23
N THR A 216 18.82 -4.43 -5.37
CA THR A 216 18.94 -3.04 -5.82
C THR A 216 18.14 -2.11 -4.89
N PRO A 217 18.73 -1.00 -4.40
CA PRO A 217 18.01 -0.04 -3.58
C PRO A 217 16.89 0.66 -4.38
N ILE A 218 15.97 1.27 -3.67
CA ILE A 218 14.87 2.05 -4.26
C ILE A 218 15.33 3.49 -4.47
N GLU A 219 15.02 4.04 -5.62
CA GLU A 219 15.13 5.47 -5.90
C GLU A 219 13.84 6.14 -5.42
N TRP A 220 13.88 6.57 -4.18
CA TRP A 220 12.70 7.17 -3.53
C TRP A 220 12.30 8.56 -4.10
#